data_024b734613d63997e71a1d8f5b6171a1
#
_entry.id   024b734613d63997e71a1d8f5b6171a1
#
_cell.length_a   1.000
_cell.length_b   1.000
_cell.length_c   1.000
_cell.angle_alpha   90.00
_cell.angle_beta   90.00
_cell.angle_gamma   90.00
#
_symmetry.space_group_name_H-M   'P 1'
#
loop_
_entity.id
_entity.type
_entity.pdbx_description
1 polymer ?
#
loop_
_entity_poly.entity_id
_entity_poly.type
_entity_poly.pdbx_seq_one_letter_code
_entity_poly.pdbx_strand_id
1 'polypeptide(L)'
;MIPKKIHYIWFGRGPKNERVLHCIESWKRMLPDYEIVEWNEDNFDINYNEFTKKAYEEKKWAFVSDVARLWVLYNEGGIYMDTDVEVYQSLDPFLNEEGFTGFEDVHYPVTATLGAEKGNPVIKMMLDYYDCVDFINYPNWQDFITYQETNTCIMSNILSTLGIDRDKNEEQHIKHFSVYPRSYFFTKDEGYTWHSFNGSW
;
A
#
# COMPACT_ATOMS: atom_id res chain seq x y z
N MET A 1 -15.64 9.06 -4.77
CA MET A 1 -14.92 8.58 -6.00
C MET A 1 -13.43 8.80 -5.80
N ILE A 2 -12.64 7.78 -5.99
CA ILE A 2 -11.18 7.79 -5.86
C ILE A 2 -10.58 8.68 -6.96
N PRO A 3 -9.72 9.68 -6.62
CA PRO A 3 -9.06 10.51 -7.62
C PRO A 3 -8.12 9.72 -8.54
N LYS A 4 -7.99 10.14 -9.81
CA LYS A 4 -7.01 9.58 -10.76
C LYS A 4 -5.59 10.04 -10.41
N LYS A 5 -5.12 9.60 -9.25
CA LYS A 5 -3.76 9.85 -8.75
C LYS A 5 -3.11 8.53 -8.35
N ILE A 6 -1.89 8.33 -8.82
CA ILE A 6 -1.02 7.22 -8.37
C ILE A 6 0.01 7.81 -7.42
N HIS A 7 0.04 7.27 -6.21
CA HIS A 7 1.04 7.63 -5.21
C HIS A 7 2.05 6.51 -5.05
N TYR A 8 3.32 6.86 -5.02
CA TYR A 8 4.38 5.95 -4.64
C TYR A 8 5.38 6.65 -3.72
N ILE A 9 6.14 5.87 -3.01
CA ILE A 9 7.04 6.39 -1.98
C ILE A 9 8.47 5.95 -2.27
N TRP A 10 9.43 6.90 -2.16
CA TRP A 10 10.84 6.63 -2.35
C TRP A 10 11.69 7.42 -1.36
N PHE A 11 12.00 6.82 -0.21
CA PHE A 11 12.87 7.41 0.80
C PHE A 11 14.33 7.01 0.65
N GLY A 12 15.22 7.73 1.33
CA GLY A 12 16.66 7.47 1.38
C GLY A 12 17.47 8.12 0.26
N ARG A 13 16.81 8.89 -0.64
CA ARG A 13 17.45 9.68 -1.72
C ARG A 13 18.35 8.86 -2.67
N GLY A 14 18.27 7.54 -2.63
CA GLY A 14 19.02 6.67 -3.53
C GLY A 14 18.44 6.66 -4.97
N PRO A 15 19.23 6.23 -5.97
CA PRO A 15 18.74 6.07 -7.33
C PRO A 15 17.73 4.92 -7.39
N LYS A 16 16.69 5.09 -8.21
CA LYS A 16 15.76 4.02 -8.54
C LYS A 16 16.44 3.01 -9.46
N ASN A 17 16.31 1.72 -9.14
CA ASN A 17 16.83 0.65 -9.99
C ASN A 17 15.98 0.45 -11.26
N GLU A 18 16.48 -0.36 -12.21
CA GLU A 18 15.81 -0.60 -13.49
C GLU A 18 14.40 -1.19 -13.32
N ARG A 19 14.18 -2.03 -12.33
CA ARG A 19 12.86 -2.63 -12.06
C ARG A 19 11.84 -1.58 -11.64
N VAL A 20 12.21 -0.69 -10.72
CA VAL A 20 11.37 0.42 -10.28
C VAL A 20 11.01 1.33 -11.46
N LEU A 21 12.00 1.69 -12.28
CA LEU A 21 11.77 2.52 -13.46
C LEU A 21 10.84 1.83 -14.46
N HIS A 22 11.00 0.52 -14.68
CA HIS A 22 10.11 -0.27 -15.55
C HIS A 22 8.66 -0.25 -15.04
N CYS A 23 8.45 -0.41 -13.73
CA CYS A 23 7.10 -0.34 -13.14
C CYS A 23 6.47 1.04 -13.35
N ILE A 24 7.21 2.12 -13.05
CA ILE A 24 6.73 3.49 -13.27
C ILE A 24 6.38 3.75 -14.76
N GLU A 25 7.17 3.24 -15.70
CA GLU A 25 6.85 3.35 -17.13
C GLU A 25 5.58 2.57 -17.50
N SER A 26 5.31 1.42 -16.86
CA SER A 26 4.03 0.71 -17.04
C SER A 26 2.84 1.55 -16.60
N TRP A 27 2.96 2.28 -15.47
CA TRP A 27 1.91 3.18 -14.98
C TRP A 27 1.61 4.29 -15.97
N LYS A 28 2.64 4.98 -16.48
CA LYS A 28 2.48 6.04 -17.50
C LYS A 28 1.81 5.53 -18.77
N ARG A 29 2.14 4.32 -19.19
CA ARG A 29 1.58 3.70 -20.40
C ARG A 29 0.13 3.28 -20.23
N MET A 30 -0.21 2.64 -19.10
CA MET A 30 -1.53 2.04 -18.88
C MET A 30 -2.53 3.00 -18.23
N LEU A 31 -2.03 4.07 -17.58
CA LEU A 31 -2.82 5.06 -16.84
C LEU A 31 -2.45 6.49 -17.30
N PRO A 32 -2.56 6.80 -18.61
CA PRO A 32 -2.01 8.04 -19.20
C PRO A 32 -2.68 9.32 -18.68
N ASP A 33 -3.88 9.23 -18.13
CA ASP A 33 -4.66 10.34 -17.56
C ASP A 33 -4.62 10.40 -16.03
N TYR A 34 -3.75 9.60 -15.40
CA TYR A 34 -3.51 9.67 -13.97
C TYR A 34 -2.31 10.56 -13.66
N GLU A 35 -2.44 11.38 -12.63
CA GLU A 35 -1.32 12.08 -12.02
C GLU A 35 -0.44 11.10 -11.24
N ILE A 36 0.86 11.03 -11.51
CA ILE A 36 1.79 10.17 -10.78
C ILE A 36 2.61 11.04 -9.81
N VAL A 37 2.48 10.79 -8.52
CA VAL A 37 3.08 11.59 -7.45
C VAL A 37 4.08 10.75 -6.66
N GLU A 38 5.33 11.21 -6.65
CA GLU A 38 6.38 10.68 -5.78
C GLU A 38 6.32 11.34 -4.41
N TRP A 39 6.34 10.54 -3.36
CA TRP A 39 6.48 10.98 -1.98
C TRP A 39 7.85 10.61 -1.43
N ASN A 40 8.51 11.58 -0.84
CA ASN A 40 9.86 11.46 -0.28
C ASN A 40 10.07 12.49 0.84
N GLU A 41 11.30 12.69 1.28
CA GLU A 41 11.67 13.60 2.37
C GLU A 41 11.36 15.07 2.09
N ASP A 42 11.07 15.45 0.85
CA ASP A 42 10.82 16.86 0.49
C ASP A 42 9.34 17.24 0.63
N ASN A 43 8.42 16.23 0.67
CA ASN A 43 6.98 16.46 0.67
C ASN A 43 6.20 15.61 1.67
N PHE A 44 6.85 14.71 2.42
CA PHE A 44 6.26 13.99 3.55
C PHE A 44 7.01 14.32 4.84
N ASP A 45 6.28 14.62 5.91
CA ASP A 45 6.88 14.86 7.23
C ASP A 45 7.32 13.55 7.88
N ILE A 46 8.62 13.28 7.84
CA ILE A 46 9.22 12.08 8.46
C ILE A 46 9.07 12.07 10.00
N ASN A 47 8.71 13.17 10.62
CA ASN A 47 8.42 13.26 12.05
C ASN A 47 6.91 13.19 12.35
N TYR A 48 6.10 12.72 11.39
CA TYR A 48 4.64 12.62 11.52
C TYR A 48 4.22 11.93 12.83
N ASN A 49 4.85 10.81 13.19
CA ASN A 49 4.72 10.15 14.48
C ASN A 49 6.03 9.49 14.91
N GLU A 50 6.09 8.99 16.16
CA GLU A 50 7.31 8.36 16.72
C GLU A 50 7.71 7.09 15.95
N PHE A 51 6.76 6.31 15.44
CA PHE A 51 7.04 5.14 14.62
C PHE A 51 7.81 5.52 13.35
N THR A 52 7.28 6.46 12.58
CA THR A 52 7.88 6.93 11.33
C THR A 52 9.27 7.52 11.55
N LYS A 53 9.40 8.37 12.58
CA LYS A 53 10.66 9.02 12.94
C LYS A 53 11.75 7.99 13.26
N LYS A 54 11.46 7.04 14.16
CA LYS A 54 12.42 5.99 14.54
C LYS A 54 12.78 5.09 13.37
N ALA A 55 11.79 4.66 12.57
CA ALA A 55 12.03 3.86 11.37
C ALA A 55 12.95 4.60 10.38
N TYR A 56 12.77 5.92 10.21
CA TYR A 56 13.60 6.74 9.34
C TYR A 56 15.03 6.87 9.87
N GLU A 57 15.23 7.14 11.16
CA GLU A 57 16.55 7.21 11.82
C GLU A 57 17.35 5.88 11.65
N GLU A 58 16.64 4.74 11.69
CA GLU A 58 17.21 3.40 11.46
C GLU A 58 17.34 3.02 9.98
N LYS A 59 17.00 3.93 9.05
CA LYS A 59 17.02 3.71 7.60
C LYS A 59 16.17 2.53 7.14
N LYS A 60 15.07 2.29 7.82
CA LYS A 60 14.11 1.23 7.51
C LYS A 60 12.98 1.80 6.65
N TRP A 61 13.31 2.10 5.39
CA TRP A 61 12.45 2.83 4.46
C TRP A 61 11.11 2.18 4.21
N ALA A 62 11.04 0.84 4.19
CA ALA A 62 9.78 0.10 4.06
C ALA A 62 8.78 0.47 5.15
N PHE A 63 9.23 0.53 6.42
CA PHE A 63 8.34 0.85 7.54
C PHE A 63 7.93 2.32 7.55
N VAL A 64 8.79 3.23 7.07
CA VAL A 64 8.40 4.63 6.84
C VAL A 64 7.31 4.69 5.78
N SER A 65 7.45 3.91 4.70
CA SER A 65 6.46 3.85 3.61
C SER A 65 5.14 3.24 4.05
N ASP A 66 5.14 2.32 5.02
CA ASP A 66 3.91 1.74 5.57
C ASP A 66 2.99 2.79 6.21
N VAL A 67 3.56 3.78 6.87
CA VAL A 67 2.80 4.90 7.44
C VAL A 67 2.48 5.94 6.36
N ALA A 68 3.47 6.31 5.56
CA ALA A 68 3.31 7.37 4.57
C ALA A 68 2.23 7.04 3.52
N ARG A 69 2.11 5.77 3.05
CA ARG A 69 1.05 5.34 2.11
C ARG A 69 -0.35 5.57 2.69
N LEU A 70 -0.52 5.30 3.97
CA LEU A 70 -1.81 5.48 4.65
C LEU A 70 -2.12 6.96 4.85
N TRP A 71 -1.12 7.74 5.27
CA TRP A 71 -1.26 9.18 5.44
C TRP A 71 -1.64 9.86 4.13
N VAL A 72 -0.98 9.50 3.03
CA VAL A 72 -1.24 10.05 1.71
C VAL A 72 -2.65 9.71 1.25
N LEU A 73 -3.07 8.44 1.33
CA LEU A 73 -4.41 8.02 0.93
C LEU A 73 -5.49 8.67 1.79
N TYR A 74 -5.26 8.82 3.08
CA TYR A 74 -6.22 9.48 3.95
C TYR A 74 -6.38 10.98 3.62
N ASN A 75 -5.28 11.68 3.34
CA ASN A 75 -5.29 13.13 3.13
C ASN A 75 -5.58 13.56 1.70
N GLU A 76 -5.18 12.76 0.71
CA GLU A 76 -5.30 13.10 -0.72
C GLU A 76 -6.34 12.23 -1.45
N GLY A 77 -6.55 10.99 -0.99
CA GLY A 77 -7.21 9.96 -1.79
C GLY A 77 -6.33 9.52 -2.96
N GLY A 78 -6.79 8.58 -3.76
CA GLY A 78 -6.06 8.06 -4.91
C GLY A 78 -5.71 6.59 -4.76
N ILE A 79 -4.72 6.14 -5.51
CA ILE A 79 -4.23 4.76 -5.50
C ILE A 79 -2.75 4.78 -5.14
N TYR A 80 -2.38 4.11 -4.06
CA TYR A 80 -1.00 3.83 -3.73
C TYR A 80 -0.54 2.55 -4.44
N MET A 81 0.66 2.56 -4.96
CA MET A 81 1.35 1.37 -5.46
C MET A 81 2.78 1.28 -4.93
N ASP A 82 3.18 0.07 -4.53
CA ASP A 82 4.58 -0.22 -4.26
C ASP A 82 5.41 -0.06 -5.55
N THR A 83 6.66 0.34 -5.41
CA THR A 83 7.52 0.68 -6.56
C THR A 83 7.90 -0.50 -7.45
N ASP A 84 7.57 -1.71 -7.03
CA ASP A 84 7.75 -2.96 -7.77
C ASP A 84 6.42 -3.60 -8.23
N VAL A 85 5.35 -2.80 -8.27
CA VAL A 85 4.06 -3.15 -8.88
C VAL A 85 4.04 -2.72 -10.35
N GLU A 86 3.80 -3.65 -11.25
CA GLU A 86 3.61 -3.41 -12.69
C GLU A 86 2.12 -3.38 -13.03
N VAL A 87 1.70 -2.44 -13.90
CA VAL A 87 0.31 -2.26 -14.32
C VAL A 87 0.11 -2.79 -15.73
N TYR A 88 -0.92 -3.62 -15.92
CA TYR A 88 -1.27 -4.23 -17.20
C TYR A 88 -2.58 -3.71 -17.79
N GLN A 89 -3.50 -3.21 -16.94
CA GLN A 89 -4.81 -2.71 -17.38
C GLN A 89 -5.16 -1.42 -16.64
N SER A 90 -6.11 -0.63 -17.20
CA SER A 90 -6.64 0.58 -16.54
C SER A 90 -7.26 0.24 -15.19
N LEU A 91 -7.01 1.07 -14.18
CA LEU A 91 -7.61 0.97 -12.85
C LEU A 91 -8.95 1.73 -12.72
N ASP A 92 -9.46 2.28 -13.83
CA ASP A 92 -10.74 3.01 -13.87
C ASP A 92 -11.93 2.23 -13.28
N PRO A 93 -12.04 0.89 -13.44
CA PRO A 93 -13.14 0.12 -12.85
C PRO A 93 -13.28 0.26 -11.32
N PHE A 94 -12.18 0.56 -10.62
CA PHE A 94 -12.14 0.63 -9.16
C PHE A 94 -12.36 2.05 -8.60
N LEU A 95 -12.45 3.07 -9.46
CA LEU A 95 -12.53 4.47 -9.00
C LEU A 95 -13.87 4.83 -8.33
N ASN A 96 -14.90 4.02 -8.53
CA ASN A 96 -16.19 4.22 -7.86
C ASN A 96 -16.27 3.58 -6.47
N GLU A 97 -15.27 2.80 -6.08
CA GLU A 97 -15.15 2.27 -4.72
C GLU A 97 -14.85 3.40 -3.73
N GLU A 98 -15.22 3.21 -2.45
CA GLU A 98 -14.77 4.10 -1.38
C GLU A 98 -13.33 3.76 -0.94
N GLY A 99 -12.98 2.48 -1.00
CA GLY A 99 -11.62 1.96 -0.83
C GLY A 99 -11.52 0.55 -1.35
N PHE A 100 -10.34 0.15 -1.82
CA PHE A 100 -10.13 -1.20 -2.33
C PHE A 100 -8.70 -1.69 -2.17
N THR A 101 -8.56 -3.02 -2.13
CA THR A 101 -7.30 -3.76 -2.32
C THR A 101 -7.61 -5.15 -2.86
N GLY A 102 -6.62 -6.02 -2.97
CA GLY A 102 -6.78 -7.42 -3.33
C GLY A 102 -6.05 -8.38 -2.39
N PHE A 103 -6.39 -9.65 -2.47
CA PHE A 103 -5.64 -10.70 -1.80
C PHE A 103 -4.30 -10.93 -2.51
N GLU A 104 -3.21 -11.01 -1.73
CA GLU A 104 -1.89 -11.43 -2.20
C GLU A 104 -1.79 -12.95 -2.23
N ASP A 105 -2.32 -13.58 -1.19
CA ASP A 105 -2.57 -15.00 -1.12
C ASP A 105 -3.99 -15.28 -0.62
N VAL A 106 -4.32 -16.53 -0.27
CA VAL A 106 -5.67 -16.92 0.15
C VAL A 106 -6.10 -16.32 1.50
N HIS A 107 -5.21 -15.66 2.25
CA HIS A 107 -5.54 -15.21 3.62
C HIS A 107 -5.20 -13.74 3.90
N TYR A 108 -4.46 -13.07 3.02
CA TYR A 108 -3.91 -11.76 3.32
C TYR A 108 -4.24 -10.73 2.24
N PRO A 109 -5.23 -9.83 2.48
CA PRO A 109 -5.34 -8.58 1.75
C PRO A 109 -4.09 -7.72 1.99
N VAL A 110 -3.60 -7.05 0.96
CA VAL A 110 -2.32 -6.36 1.01
C VAL A 110 -2.38 -4.89 0.65
N THR A 111 -1.29 -4.20 0.92
CA THR A 111 -1.16 -2.77 0.75
C THR A 111 -0.31 -2.36 -0.45
N ALA A 112 0.17 -3.32 -1.25
CA ALA A 112 1.01 -3.06 -2.42
C ALA A 112 0.27 -2.36 -3.56
N THR A 113 -1.05 -2.62 -3.71
CA THR A 113 -1.99 -1.86 -4.54
C THR A 113 -3.20 -1.54 -3.67
N LEU A 114 -3.35 -0.28 -3.28
CA LEU A 114 -4.34 0.16 -2.30
C LEU A 114 -4.99 1.46 -2.78
N GLY A 115 -6.29 1.45 -3.03
CA GLY A 115 -7.04 2.63 -3.41
C GLY A 115 -7.97 3.11 -2.32
N ALA A 116 -8.15 4.43 -2.19
CA ALA A 116 -9.13 4.99 -1.26
C ALA A 116 -9.59 6.40 -1.65
N GLU A 117 -10.82 6.74 -1.30
CA GLU A 117 -11.27 8.12 -1.24
C GLU A 117 -10.56 8.86 -0.10
N LYS A 118 -10.37 10.16 -0.26
CA LYS A 118 -9.90 11.03 0.82
C LYS A 118 -10.80 10.89 2.06
N GLY A 119 -10.15 10.68 3.22
CA GLY A 119 -10.85 10.53 4.49
C GLY A 119 -11.46 9.15 4.72
N ASN A 120 -11.09 8.13 3.94
CA ASN A 120 -11.62 6.77 4.09
C ASN A 120 -11.40 6.24 5.53
N PRO A 121 -12.47 5.75 6.21
CA PRO A 121 -12.39 5.35 7.61
C PRO A 121 -11.54 4.09 7.83
N VAL A 122 -11.44 3.18 6.87
CA VAL A 122 -10.60 1.99 6.99
C VAL A 122 -9.12 2.37 6.94
N ILE A 123 -8.74 3.27 6.03
CA ILE A 123 -7.38 3.84 5.99
C ILE A 123 -7.06 4.57 7.30
N LYS A 124 -8.05 5.30 7.87
CA LYS A 124 -7.87 5.97 9.18
C LYS A 124 -7.60 4.98 10.30
N MET A 125 -8.32 3.86 10.35
CA MET A 125 -8.08 2.83 11.37
C MET A 125 -6.66 2.27 11.31
N MET A 126 -6.12 2.04 10.11
CA MET A 126 -4.74 1.59 9.92
C MET A 126 -3.74 2.67 10.37
N LEU A 127 -4.01 3.94 10.04
CA LEU A 127 -3.14 5.05 10.40
C LEU A 127 -3.11 5.24 11.93
N ASP A 128 -4.28 5.15 12.59
CA ASP A 128 -4.41 5.24 14.05
C ASP A 128 -3.66 4.12 14.78
N TYR A 129 -3.54 2.93 14.18
CA TYR A 129 -2.71 1.86 14.73
C TYR A 129 -1.25 2.32 14.88
N TYR A 130 -0.68 2.95 13.85
CA TYR A 130 0.71 3.43 13.86
C TYR A 130 0.94 4.63 14.80
N ASP A 131 -0.10 5.35 15.16
CA ASP A 131 -0.01 6.41 16.20
C ASP A 131 0.06 5.83 17.62
N CYS A 132 -0.27 4.54 17.79
CA CYS A 132 -0.32 3.85 19.08
C CYS A 132 0.83 2.86 19.32
N VAL A 133 1.69 2.61 18.33
CA VAL A 133 2.77 1.63 18.42
C VAL A 133 4.14 2.29 18.18
N ASP A 134 5.15 1.75 18.86
CA ASP A 134 6.53 2.16 18.65
C ASP A 134 7.18 1.29 17.56
N PHE A 135 8.03 1.90 16.73
CA PHE A 135 8.93 1.14 15.89
C PHE A 135 10.06 0.54 16.72
N ILE A 136 10.29 -0.77 16.55
CA ILE A 136 11.39 -1.50 17.18
C ILE A 136 12.25 -2.12 16.06
N ASN A 137 13.53 -1.77 16.03
CA ASN A 137 14.46 -2.36 15.07
C ASN A 137 14.93 -3.74 15.56
N TYR A 138 14.19 -4.76 15.19
CA TYR A 138 14.57 -6.14 15.53
C TYR A 138 15.80 -6.59 14.74
N PRO A 139 16.72 -7.39 15.35
CA PRO A 139 17.97 -7.79 14.71
C PRO A 139 17.78 -8.72 13.50
N ASN A 140 16.65 -9.39 13.42
CA ASN A 140 16.31 -10.27 12.29
C ASN A 140 14.81 -10.29 12.03
N TRP A 141 14.44 -10.79 10.84
CA TRP A 141 13.05 -10.86 10.40
C TRP A 141 12.17 -11.77 11.28
N GLN A 142 12.73 -12.86 11.84
CA GLN A 142 11.96 -13.78 12.68
C GLN A 142 11.52 -13.12 13.98
N ASP A 143 12.38 -12.33 14.61
CA ASP A 143 12.02 -11.57 15.80
C ASP A 143 10.97 -10.50 15.46
N PHE A 144 11.15 -9.81 14.32
CA PHE A 144 10.18 -8.83 13.85
C PHE A 144 8.78 -9.43 13.72
N ILE A 145 8.58 -10.48 12.92
CA ILE A 145 7.25 -11.09 12.69
C ILE A 145 6.68 -11.77 13.95
N THR A 146 7.52 -12.06 14.94
CA THR A 146 7.08 -12.65 16.23
C THR A 146 6.51 -11.60 17.17
N TYR A 147 7.07 -10.39 17.18
CA TYR A 147 6.78 -9.36 18.17
C TYR A 147 6.16 -8.09 17.62
N GLN A 148 6.15 -7.91 16.32
CA GLN A 148 5.53 -6.77 15.65
C GLN A 148 4.71 -7.22 14.44
N GLU A 149 3.51 -6.66 14.26
CA GLU A 149 2.67 -6.96 13.12
C GLU A 149 3.16 -6.24 11.86
N THR A 150 3.19 -6.96 10.73
CA THR A 150 3.43 -6.35 9.42
C THR A 150 2.22 -5.51 8.99
N ASN A 151 2.43 -4.57 8.07
CA ASN A 151 1.35 -3.77 7.47
C ASN A 151 0.23 -4.65 6.90
N THR A 152 0.59 -5.75 6.24
CA THR A 152 -0.34 -6.76 5.71
C THR A 152 -1.17 -7.43 6.82
N CYS A 153 -0.55 -7.79 7.95
CA CYS A 153 -1.28 -8.36 9.09
C CYS A 153 -2.24 -7.35 9.70
N ILE A 154 -1.81 -6.10 9.89
CA ILE A 154 -2.64 -5.01 10.44
C ILE A 154 -3.88 -4.81 9.56
N MET A 155 -3.70 -4.67 8.24
CA MET A 155 -4.81 -4.55 7.30
C MET A 155 -5.75 -5.75 7.36
N SER A 156 -5.19 -6.96 7.33
CA SER A 156 -5.96 -8.20 7.37
C SER A 156 -6.81 -8.31 8.63
N ASN A 157 -6.26 -7.94 9.79
CA ASN A 157 -6.97 -7.98 11.06
C ASN A 157 -8.10 -6.94 11.10
N ILE A 158 -7.85 -5.70 10.64
CA ILE A 158 -8.87 -4.66 10.55
C ILE A 158 -10.01 -5.10 9.62
N LEU A 159 -9.69 -5.54 8.40
CA LEU A 159 -10.69 -5.96 7.42
C LEU A 159 -11.51 -7.17 7.89
N SER A 160 -10.88 -8.15 8.57
CA SER A 160 -11.60 -9.28 9.17
C SER A 160 -12.57 -8.84 10.28
N THR A 161 -12.16 -7.89 11.11
CA THR A 161 -13.04 -7.32 12.15
C THR A 161 -14.25 -6.61 11.52
N LEU A 162 -14.10 -6.06 10.33
CA LEU A 162 -15.16 -5.39 9.57
C LEU A 162 -16.02 -6.35 8.73
N GLY A 163 -15.64 -7.63 8.65
CA GLY A 163 -16.45 -8.66 8.00
C GLY A 163 -15.87 -9.33 6.76
N ILE A 164 -14.63 -9.04 6.39
CA ILE A 164 -13.93 -9.77 5.32
C ILE A 164 -13.58 -11.19 5.79
N ASP A 165 -14.02 -12.17 5.01
CA ASP A 165 -13.69 -13.59 5.20
C ASP A 165 -12.35 -13.89 4.49
N ARG A 166 -11.31 -14.07 5.27
CA ARG A 166 -9.94 -14.30 4.77
C ARG A 166 -9.73 -15.67 4.13
N ASP A 167 -10.65 -16.62 4.36
CA ASP A 167 -10.57 -17.96 3.76
C ASP A 167 -11.20 -18.02 2.37
N LYS A 168 -11.77 -16.89 1.89
CA LYS A 168 -12.42 -16.78 0.59
C LYS A 168 -11.67 -15.82 -0.32
N ASN A 169 -10.98 -16.38 -1.31
CA ASN A 169 -10.33 -15.61 -2.37
C ASN A 169 -11.35 -15.22 -3.47
N GLU A 170 -12.34 -14.42 -3.09
CA GLU A 170 -13.40 -13.91 -3.96
C GLU A 170 -13.59 -12.40 -3.73
N GLU A 171 -14.35 -11.75 -4.60
CA GLU A 171 -14.74 -10.36 -4.43
C GLU A 171 -15.64 -10.18 -3.21
N GLN A 172 -15.26 -9.33 -2.27
CA GLN A 172 -15.98 -9.09 -1.03
C GLN A 172 -16.12 -7.59 -0.78
N HIS A 173 -17.32 -7.18 -0.40
CA HIS A 173 -17.64 -5.79 -0.09
C HIS A 173 -18.10 -5.67 1.36
N ILE A 174 -17.45 -4.75 2.07
CA ILE A 174 -17.88 -4.30 3.40
C ILE A 174 -18.18 -2.80 3.33
N LYS A 175 -18.67 -2.23 4.41
CA LYS A 175 -18.88 -0.79 4.46
C LYS A 175 -17.55 -0.06 4.28
N HIS A 176 -17.49 0.85 3.29
CA HIS A 176 -16.35 1.71 2.94
C HIS A 176 -15.14 1.00 2.32
N PHE A 177 -15.20 -0.33 2.06
CA PHE A 177 -14.04 -1.01 1.50
C PHE A 177 -14.41 -2.27 0.73
N SER A 178 -13.67 -2.56 -0.34
CA SER A 178 -13.79 -3.76 -1.17
C SER A 178 -12.47 -4.51 -1.25
N VAL A 179 -12.53 -5.84 -1.20
CA VAL A 179 -11.37 -6.70 -1.36
C VAL A 179 -11.61 -7.62 -2.56
N TYR A 180 -10.69 -7.59 -3.50
CA TYR A 180 -10.77 -8.34 -4.75
C TYR A 180 -9.93 -9.62 -4.70
N PRO A 181 -10.29 -10.66 -5.46
CA PRO A 181 -9.50 -11.88 -5.52
C PRO A 181 -8.09 -11.62 -6.06
N ARG A 182 -7.16 -12.49 -5.71
CA ARG A 182 -5.74 -12.42 -6.10
C ARG A 182 -5.54 -12.22 -7.59
N SER A 183 -6.39 -12.80 -8.43
CA SER A 183 -6.32 -12.68 -9.89
C SER A 183 -6.41 -11.24 -10.41
N TYR A 184 -6.92 -10.30 -9.60
CA TYR A 184 -7.04 -8.89 -10.00
C TYR A 184 -5.71 -8.14 -9.91
N PHE A 185 -4.98 -8.27 -8.78
CA PHE A 185 -3.82 -7.40 -8.50
C PHE A 185 -2.49 -8.15 -8.33
N PHE A 186 -2.51 -9.48 -8.35
CA PHE A 186 -1.32 -10.31 -8.10
C PHE A 186 -1.08 -11.40 -9.13
N THR A 187 -1.66 -11.27 -10.32
CA THR A 187 -1.46 -12.22 -11.42
C THR A 187 -0.77 -11.54 -12.58
N LYS A 188 0.42 -12.02 -12.90
CA LYS A 188 1.24 -11.48 -13.99
C LYS A 188 0.51 -11.62 -15.33
N ASP A 189 0.54 -10.54 -16.13
CA ASP A 189 0.00 -10.44 -17.49
C ASP A 189 -1.53 -10.62 -17.64
N GLU A 190 -2.22 -11.15 -16.64
CA GLU A 190 -3.67 -11.44 -16.70
C GLU A 190 -4.51 -10.51 -15.84
N GLY A 191 -3.95 -10.02 -14.72
CA GLY A 191 -4.61 -9.10 -13.79
C GLY A 191 -4.51 -7.63 -14.20
N TYR A 192 -4.94 -6.75 -13.32
CA TYR A 192 -4.77 -5.31 -13.45
C TYR A 192 -3.36 -4.88 -13.07
N THR A 193 -2.81 -5.49 -12.01
CA THR A 193 -1.44 -5.27 -11.55
C THR A 193 -0.76 -6.57 -11.17
N TRP A 194 0.57 -6.52 -11.08
CA TRP A 194 1.39 -7.60 -10.55
C TRP A 194 2.49 -7.06 -9.65
N HIS A 195 2.57 -7.57 -8.44
CA HIS A 195 3.63 -7.26 -7.46
C HIS A 195 4.79 -8.25 -7.62
N SER A 196 5.98 -7.76 -7.89
CA SER A 196 7.12 -8.61 -8.25
C SER A 196 7.98 -9.03 -7.04
N PHE A 197 7.68 -8.55 -5.83
CA PHE A 197 8.42 -8.84 -4.59
C PHE A 197 9.92 -8.61 -4.71
N ASN A 198 10.32 -7.48 -5.31
CA ASN A 198 11.71 -7.19 -5.64
C ASN A 198 12.58 -6.90 -4.40
N GLY A 199 11.96 -6.64 -3.24
CA GLY A 199 12.69 -6.40 -1.97
C GLY A 199 13.68 -5.25 -2.07
N SER A 200 13.31 -4.14 -2.69
CA SER A 200 14.21 -3.02 -3.00
C SER A 200 14.40 -2.01 -1.85
N TRP A 201 14.17 -2.44 -0.60
CA TRP A 201 14.39 -1.66 0.62
C TRP A 201 15.52 -2.21 1.48
#